data_b57bb219a8885aa717c3e98643cc4fae
#
_entry.id   b57bb219a8885aa717c3e98643cc4fae
#
_cell.length_a   1.000
_cell.length_b   1.000
_cell.length_c   1.000
_cell.angle_alpha   90.00
_cell.angle_beta   90.00
_cell.angle_gamma   90.00
#
_symmetry.space_group_name_H-M   'P 1'
#
loop_
_entity.id
_entity.type
_entity.pdbx_description
1 polymer ?
#
loop_
_entity_poly.entity_id
_entity_poly.type
_entity_poly.pdbx_seq_one_letter_code
_entity_poly.pdbx_strand_id
1 'polypeptide(L)'
;NQTVLSSIFSVGDLEYIERLRKSREEYNWNKNHWAVIDGNSWIKGVEESVKSVNETFPESTVEVIGGLSYYDLLKSLSEFHGLSFHPLGGDTCPRTVIEASLLGLELLINNNVQCLGEEWFSDDPDEIEAYLLGRPQVFWDQITNFLNREITLSGYTTTKNVIESDYPWKESIQSLLCFCDEVVVVDGGSNDGTWEQLEAWSTREEKLRVYQIKRDWNNYRFAVFDGQQKAVARSLCTGDWCWQMDIDEVVHENDYEKVKKLARQIPKSVKLVCLPIIDYW
;
A
#
# COMPACT_ATOMS: atom_id res chain seq x y z
N ASN A 1 1.26 1.19 1.88
CA ASN A 1 1.38 -0.25 1.61
C ASN A 1 0.97 -0.47 0.16
N GLN A 2 1.92 -0.84 -0.69
CA GLN A 2 1.64 -1.29 -2.05
C GLN A 2 1.47 -2.80 -1.99
N THR A 3 0.32 -3.30 -2.46
CA THR A 3 0.13 -4.72 -2.66
C THR A 3 0.43 -5.03 -4.11
N VAL A 4 1.47 -5.78 -4.34
CA VAL A 4 1.78 -6.31 -5.66
C VAL A 4 0.86 -7.51 -5.88
N LEU A 5 0.01 -7.42 -6.90
CA LEU A 5 -0.76 -8.56 -7.39
C LEU A 5 0.11 -9.27 -8.42
N SER A 6 0.51 -10.49 -8.12
CA SER A 6 1.04 -11.42 -9.12
C SER A 6 -0.02 -11.72 -10.18
N SER A 7 0.39 -12.28 -11.32
CA SER A 7 -0.52 -12.63 -12.40
C SER A 7 -1.75 -13.39 -11.91
N ILE A 8 -2.93 -12.97 -12.40
CA ILE A 8 -4.20 -13.59 -12.00
C ILE A 8 -4.41 -14.85 -12.85
N PHE A 9 -4.59 -15.97 -12.18
CA PHE A 9 -5.02 -17.23 -12.76
C PHE A 9 -6.45 -17.52 -12.34
N SER A 10 -7.26 -18.00 -13.24
CA SER A 10 -8.55 -18.57 -12.87
C SER A 10 -8.36 -19.97 -12.28
N VAL A 11 -9.31 -20.41 -11.46
CA VAL A 11 -9.31 -21.80 -10.95
C VAL A 11 -9.28 -22.79 -12.11
N GLY A 12 -10.04 -22.52 -13.17
CA GLY A 12 -10.06 -23.37 -14.35
C GLY A 12 -8.72 -23.44 -15.12
N ASP A 13 -7.95 -22.34 -15.14
CA ASP A 13 -6.60 -22.35 -15.72
C ASP A 13 -5.67 -23.25 -14.89
N LEU A 14 -5.69 -23.12 -13.56
CA LEU A 14 -4.86 -23.93 -12.67
C LEU A 14 -5.23 -25.42 -12.74
N GLU A 15 -6.52 -25.76 -12.71
CA GLU A 15 -6.98 -27.13 -12.89
C GLU A 15 -6.58 -27.73 -14.25
N TYR A 16 -6.54 -26.90 -15.31
CA TYR A 16 -6.08 -27.35 -16.62
C TYR A 16 -4.58 -27.61 -16.64
N ILE A 17 -3.79 -26.71 -16.06
CA ILE A 17 -2.32 -26.86 -15.93
C ILE A 17 -1.98 -28.08 -15.09
N GLU A 18 -2.66 -28.28 -13.95
CA GLU A 18 -2.47 -29.45 -13.09
C GLU A 18 -2.73 -30.78 -13.85
N ARG A 19 -3.79 -30.82 -14.64
CA ARG A 19 -4.07 -32.02 -15.49
C ARG A 19 -2.98 -32.27 -16.49
N LEU A 20 -2.45 -31.23 -17.15
CA LEU A 20 -1.36 -31.36 -18.09
C LEU A 20 -0.06 -31.83 -17.36
N ARG A 21 0.23 -31.29 -16.19
CA ARG A 21 1.37 -31.69 -15.37
C ARG A 21 1.30 -33.16 -15.00
N LYS A 22 0.16 -33.64 -14.48
CA LYS A 22 -0.06 -35.06 -14.17
C LYS A 22 0.09 -35.97 -15.39
N SER A 23 -0.45 -35.57 -16.52
CA SER A 23 -0.28 -36.30 -17.77
C SER A 23 1.18 -36.35 -18.20
N ARG A 24 1.93 -35.29 -17.95
CA ARG A 24 3.33 -35.16 -18.25
C ARG A 24 4.19 -36.15 -17.42
N GLU A 25 3.86 -36.39 -16.15
CA GLU A 25 4.57 -37.34 -15.28
C GLU A 25 4.46 -38.79 -15.76
N GLU A 26 3.42 -39.14 -16.50
CA GLU A 26 3.20 -40.49 -17.04
C GLU A 26 3.97 -40.78 -18.34
N TYR A 27 4.54 -39.76 -18.99
CA TYR A 27 5.21 -39.89 -20.27
C TYR A 27 6.74 -39.84 -20.18
N ASN A 28 7.42 -40.60 -21.06
CA ASN A 28 8.87 -40.59 -21.13
C ASN A 28 9.33 -39.45 -22.07
N TRP A 29 9.56 -38.30 -21.49
CA TRP A 29 9.87 -37.05 -22.21
C TRP A 29 11.21 -37.07 -22.90
N ASN A 30 11.33 -36.43 -24.06
CA ASN A 30 12.62 -36.10 -24.66
C ASN A 30 13.27 -34.98 -23.79
N LYS A 31 14.18 -35.40 -22.90
CA LYS A 31 14.88 -34.49 -21.96
C LYS A 31 15.76 -33.43 -22.64
N ASN A 32 15.78 -33.36 -23.97
CA ASN A 32 16.63 -32.48 -24.75
C ASN A 32 15.82 -31.52 -25.64
N HIS A 33 14.54 -31.31 -25.35
CA HIS A 33 13.67 -30.44 -26.15
C HIS A 33 13.23 -29.21 -25.36
N TRP A 34 13.64 -28.03 -25.81
CA TRP A 34 13.39 -26.76 -25.14
C TRP A 34 12.43 -25.88 -25.95
N ALA A 35 11.51 -25.22 -25.25
CA ALA A 35 10.62 -24.22 -25.81
C ALA A 35 11.22 -22.81 -25.66
N VAL A 36 11.03 -21.98 -26.63
CA VAL A 36 11.18 -20.53 -26.59
C VAL A 36 9.89 -19.90 -27.09
N ILE A 37 9.35 -18.94 -26.37
CA ILE A 37 8.08 -18.32 -26.77
C ILE A 37 8.35 -17.14 -27.68
N ASP A 38 7.79 -17.19 -28.91
CA ASP A 38 7.74 -16.05 -29.79
C ASP A 38 6.71 -15.03 -29.32
N GLY A 39 7.16 -13.84 -29.02
CA GLY A 39 6.32 -12.71 -28.66
C GLY A 39 6.50 -11.56 -29.65
N ASN A 40 5.43 -10.82 -29.91
CA ASN A 40 5.44 -9.65 -30.80
C ASN A 40 6.34 -8.48 -30.33
N SER A 41 7.10 -8.68 -29.26
CA SER A 41 7.99 -7.67 -28.67
C SER A 41 9.42 -8.15 -28.64
N TRP A 42 10.33 -7.36 -29.22
CA TRP A 42 11.77 -7.60 -29.19
C TRP A 42 12.34 -7.76 -27.75
N ILE A 43 11.65 -7.16 -26.76
CA ILE A 43 12.04 -7.24 -25.34
C ILE A 43 12.01 -8.69 -24.82
N LYS A 44 11.22 -9.57 -25.44
CA LYS A 44 11.10 -10.97 -24.99
C LYS A 44 12.37 -11.81 -25.19
N GLY A 45 13.35 -11.29 -25.94
CA GLY A 45 14.68 -11.90 -26.06
C GLY A 45 14.68 -13.29 -26.66
N VAL A 46 13.95 -13.48 -27.77
CA VAL A 46 13.84 -14.79 -28.44
C VAL A 46 15.22 -15.30 -28.88
N GLU A 47 16.03 -14.44 -29.51
CA GLU A 47 17.37 -14.82 -29.99
C GLU A 47 18.30 -15.19 -28.81
N GLU A 48 18.26 -14.42 -27.73
CA GLU A 48 19.02 -14.67 -26.52
C GLU A 48 18.58 -15.97 -25.84
N SER A 49 17.28 -16.27 -25.84
CA SER A 49 16.75 -17.51 -25.27
C SER A 49 17.22 -18.73 -26.05
N VAL A 50 17.15 -18.67 -27.40
CA VAL A 50 17.67 -19.75 -28.27
C VAL A 50 19.18 -19.91 -28.07
N LYS A 51 19.94 -18.82 -28.04
CA LYS A 51 21.39 -18.83 -27.84
C LYS A 51 21.73 -19.47 -26.47
N SER A 52 21.02 -19.09 -25.41
CA SER A 52 21.27 -19.61 -24.07
C SER A 52 21.10 -21.13 -23.99
N VAL A 53 20.08 -21.69 -24.65
CA VAL A 53 19.93 -23.17 -24.71
C VAL A 53 21.09 -23.82 -25.46
N ASN A 54 21.46 -23.30 -26.63
CA ASN A 54 22.53 -23.85 -27.43
C ASN A 54 23.91 -23.83 -26.72
N GLU A 55 24.14 -22.77 -25.90
CA GLU A 55 25.37 -22.63 -25.12
C GLU A 55 25.38 -23.55 -23.88
N THR A 56 24.23 -23.70 -23.21
CA THR A 56 24.13 -24.46 -21.96
C THR A 56 23.92 -25.95 -22.22
N PHE A 57 23.14 -26.30 -23.25
CA PHE A 57 22.75 -27.65 -23.61
C PHE A 57 22.97 -27.93 -25.12
N PRO A 58 24.23 -28.08 -25.56
CA PRO A 58 24.56 -28.18 -27.02
C PRO A 58 23.90 -29.34 -27.76
N GLU A 59 23.55 -30.40 -27.03
CA GLU A 59 22.89 -31.59 -27.61
C GLU A 59 21.36 -31.48 -27.63
N SER A 60 20.80 -30.35 -27.19
CA SER A 60 19.35 -30.13 -27.11
C SER A 60 18.81 -29.53 -28.40
N THR A 61 17.53 -29.76 -28.65
CA THR A 61 16.76 -29.10 -29.70
C THR A 61 15.95 -27.94 -29.13
N VAL A 62 15.83 -26.88 -29.91
CA VAL A 62 15.06 -25.68 -29.52
C VAL A 62 13.95 -25.47 -30.53
N GLU A 63 12.74 -25.26 -30.03
CA GLU A 63 11.60 -24.88 -30.85
C GLU A 63 11.05 -23.54 -30.38
N VAL A 64 10.83 -22.64 -31.36
CA VAL A 64 10.22 -21.32 -31.12
C VAL A 64 8.71 -21.42 -31.35
N ILE A 65 7.93 -21.21 -30.31
CA ILE A 65 6.48 -21.38 -30.30
C ILE A 65 5.80 -20.01 -30.31
N GLY A 66 4.87 -19.78 -31.25
CA GLY A 66 4.10 -18.55 -31.32
C GLY A 66 2.77 -18.73 -32.02
N GLY A 67 1.89 -17.73 -31.93
CA GLY A 67 0.62 -17.68 -32.64
C GLY A 67 -0.44 -18.68 -32.20
N LEU A 68 -0.25 -19.35 -31.04
CA LEU A 68 -1.20 -20.34 -30.51
C LEU A 68 -2.25 -19.67 -29.63
N SER A 69 -3.42 -20.31 -29.51
CA SER A 69 -4.38 -19.97 -28.46
C SER A 69 -3.80 -20.29 -27.07
N TYR A 70 -4.35 -19.69 -26.02
CA TYR A 70 -3.85 -19.89 -24.65
C TYR A 70 -3.76 -21.37 -24.25
N TYR A 71 -4.83 -22.13 -24.44
CA TYR A 71 -4.86 -23.53 -24.06
C TYR A 71 -4.01 -24.44 -24.99
N ASP A 72 -3.90 -24.06 -26.27
CA ASP A 72 -3.01 -24.76 -27.19
C ASP A 72 -1.55 -24.51 -26.84
N LEU A 73 -1.20 -23.29 -26.38
CA LEU A 73 0.13 -22.97 -25.90
C LEU A 73 0.48 -23.80 -24.66
N LEU A 74 -0.39 -23.87 -23.66
CA LEU A 74 -0.15 -24.68 -22.45
C LEU A 74 0.01 -26.16 -22.80
N LYS A 75 -0.85 -26.67 -23.69
CA LYS A 75 -0.73 -28.06 -24.16
C LYS A 75 0.59 -28.29 -24.89
N SER A 76 0.98 -27.40 -25.78
CA SER A 76 2.27 -27.50 -26.48
C SER A 76 3.41 -27.43 -25.48
N LEU A 77 3.44 -26.46 -24.54
CA LEU A 77 4.46 -26.35 -23.52
C LEU A 77 4.60 -27.62 -22.68
N SER A 78 3.49 -28.30 -22.38
CA SER A 78 3.53 -29.53 -21.60
C SER A 78 4.31 -30.67 -22.30
N GLU A 79 4.64 -30.56 -23.57
CA GLU A 79 5.42 -31.53 -24.36
C GLU A 79 6.92 -31.26 -24.37
N PHE A 80 7.40 -30.16 -23.77
CA PHE A 80 8.81 -29.78 -23.70
C PHE A 80 9.45 -30.18 -22.37
N HIS A 81 10.77 -30.34 -22.40
CA HIS A 81 11.56 -30.54 -21.20
C HIS A 81 11.64 -29.25 -20.38
N GLY A 82 11.95 -28.15 -21.03
CA GLY A 82 12.13 -26.86 -20.38
C GLY A 82 11.69 -25.66 -21.22
N LEU A 83 11.60 -24.53 -20.55
CA LEU A 83 11.38 -23.22 -21.15
C LEU A 83 12.63 -22.36 -21.02
N SER A 84 13.11 -21.80 -22.12
CA SER A 84 14.12 -20.75 -22.08
C SER A 84 13.46 -19.39 -22.31
N PHE A 85 13.71 -18.44 -21.38
CA PHE A 85 13.15 -17.08 -21.44
C PHE A 85 14.17 -16.06 -20.92
N HIS A 86 14.77 -15.30 -21.86
CA HIS A 86 15.82 -14.32 -21.58
C HIS A 86 15.43 -12.92 -22.04
N PRO A 87 14.47 -12.26 -21.36
CA PRO A 87 14.05 -10.93 -21.74
C PRO A 87 15.20 -9.93 -21.70
N LEU A 88 15.21 -8.96 -22.65
CA LEU A 88 16.23 -7.91 -22.77
C LEU A 88 16.04 -6.77 -21.76
N GLY A 89 14.90 -6.72 -21.08
CA GLY A 89 14.55 -5.75 -20.04
C GLY A 89 13.80 -6.43 -18.91
N GLY A 90 13.63 -5.72 -17.79
CA GLY A 90 12.93 -6.24 -16.62
C GLY A 90 11.49 -6.68 -16.95
N ASP A 91 11.18 -7.93 -16.71
CA ASP A 91 9.83 -8.48 -16.73
C ASP A 91 9.44 -8.86 -15.31
N THR A 92 8.48 -8.15 -14.74
CA THR A 92 8.16 -8.24 -13.32
C THR A 92 7.55 -9.59 -12.94
N CYS A 93 6.71 -10.15 -13.82
CA CYS A 93 5.98 -11.38 -13.53
C CYS A 93 5.49 -12.01 -14.84
N PRO A 94 6.38 -12.58 -15.67
CA PRO A 94 6.00 -13.17 -16.94
C PRO A 94 5.13 -14.40 -16.72
N ARG A 95 3.87 -14.31 -17.15
CA ARG A 95 2.88 -15.37 -16.96
C ARG A 95 3.35 -16.72 -17.51
N THR A 96 4.01 -16.69 -18.67
CA THR A 96 4.53 -17.90 -19.29
C THR A 96 5.59 -18.64 -18.46
N VAL A 97 6.41 -17.90 -17.71
CA VAL A 97 7.40 -18.51 -16.80
C VAL A 97 6.69 -19.20 -15.63
N ILE A 98 5.65 -18.57 -15.07
CA ILE A 98 4.83 -19.19 -14.01
C ILE A 98 4.13 -20.43 -14.53
N GLU A 99 3.54 -20.37 -15.73
CA GLU A 99 2.87 -21.50 -16.37
C GLU A 99 3.81 -22.66 -16.63
N ALA A 100 5.03 -22.38 -17.10
CA ALA A 100 6.06 -23.38 -17.29
C ALA A 100 6.49 -24.03 -15.97
N SER A 101 6.66 -23.24 -14.90
CA SER A 101 6.95 -23.76 -13.56
C SER A 101 5.81 -24.64 -13.04
N LEU A 102 4.56 -24.19 -13.16
CA LEU A 102 3.39 -24.98 -12.77
C LEU A 102 3.25 -26.30 -13.57
N LEU A 103 3.68 -26.32 -14.82
CA LEU A 103 3.75 -27.52 -15.65
C LEU A 103 4.94 -28.45 -15.27
N GLY A 104 5.83 -28.01 -14.38
CA GLY A 104 7.03 -28.75 -14.00
C GLY A 104 8.09 -28.78 -15.10
N LEU A 105 8.21 -27.72 -15.91
CA LEU A 105 9.29 -27.56 -16.87
C LEU A 105 10.57 -27.06 -16.17
N GLU A 106 11.72 -27.47 -16.67
CA GLU A 106 12.98 -26.83 -16.30
C GLU A 106 13.02 -25.40 -16.88
N LEU A 107 13.49 -24.44 -16.06
CA LEU A 107 13.53 -23.04 -16.44
C LEU A 107 14.98 -22.59 -16.70
N LEU A 108 15.24 -22.09 -17.91
CA LEU A 108 16.51 -21.45 -18.25
C LEU A 108 16.20 -19.94 -18.49
N ILE A 109 16.46 -19.13 -17.47
CA ILE A 109 16.00 -17.74 -17.41
C ILE A 109 17.09 -16.82 -16.89
N ASN A 110 17.04 -15.53 -17.21
CA ASN A 110 18.00 -14.54 -16.74
C ASN A 110 17.45 -13.68 -15.58
N ASN A 111 18.30 -12.86 -14.98
CA ASN A 111 17.97 -11.99 -13.84
C ASN A 111 16.97 -10.86 -14.19
N ASN A 112 16.58 -10.69 -15.43
CA ASN A 112 15.54 -9.75 -15.84
C ASN A 112 14.13 -10.26 -15.52
N VAL A 113 13.98 -11.55 -15.19
CA VAL A 113 12.74 -12.14 -14.66
C VAL A 113 12.67 -11.88 -13.16
N GLN A 114 11.92 -10.85 -12.75
CA GLN A 114 11.98 -10.32 -11.39
C GLN A 114 11.26 -11.19 -10.36
N CYS A 115 10.23 -11.95 -10.76
CA CYS A 115 9.49 -12.83 -9.84
C CYS A 115 10.33 -13.96 -9.23
N LEU A 116 11.50 -14.25 -9.78
CA LEU A 116 12.46 -15.23 -9.20
C LEU A 116 12.94 -14.85 -7.79
N GLY A 117 12.94 -13.57 -7.46
CA GLY A 117 13.35 -13.07 -6.14
C GLY A 117 12.21 -13.04 -5.11
N GLU A 118 11.02 -13.42 -5.50
CA GLU A 118 9.84 -13.38 -4.63
C GLU A 118 9.71 -14.67 -3.83
N GLU A 119 9.42 -14.59 -2.53
CA GLU A 119 9.31 -15.74 -1.63
C GLU A 119 8.28 -16.80 -2.07
N TRP A 120 7.27 -16.38 -2.85
CA TRP A 120 6.23 -17.28 -3.32
C TRP A 120 6.59 -18.07 -4.58
N PHE A 121 7.66 -17.67 -5.31
CA PHE A 121 8.11 -18.36 -6.50
C PHE A 121 9.12 -19.44 -6.10
N SER A 122 8.63 -20.65 -5.89
CA SER A 122 9.42 -21.79 -5.46
C SER A 122 9.65 -22.79 -6.60
N ASP A 123 10.52 -23.77 -6.37
CA ASP A 123 10.73 -24.89 -7.30
C ASP A 123 9.61 -25.93 -7.21
N ASP A 124 8.72 -25.81 -6.22
CA ASP A 124 7.57 -26.70 -6.05
C ASP A 124 6.30 -26.09 -6.69
N PRO A 125 5.78 -26.70 -7.78
CA PRO A 125 4.57 -26.24 -8.43
C PRO A 125 3.34 -26.19 -7.52
N ASP A 126 3.24 -27.05 -6.51
CA ASP A 126 2.09 -27.09 -5.60
C ASP A 126 2.12 -25.88 -4.64
N GLU A 127 3.30 -25.41 -4.22
CA GLU A 127 3.43 -24.17 -3.44
C GLU A 127 3.05 -22.94 -4.25
N ILE A 128 3.50 -22.87 -5.50
CA ILE A 128 3.11 -21.78 -6.42
C ILE A 128 1.59 -21.78 -6.63
N GLU A 129 0.99 -22.94 -6.90
CA GLU A 129 -0.46 -23.06 -7.11
C GLU A 129 -1.25 -22.61 -5.87
N ALA A 130 -0.86 -23.09 -4.68
CA ALA A 130 -1.49 -22.71 -3.42
C ALA A 130 -1.44 -21.18 -3.19
N TYR A 131 -0.29 -20.56 -3.48
CA TYR A 131 -0.14 -19.10 -3.41
C TYR A 131 -1.09 -18.40 -4.38
N LEU A 132 -1.13 -18.81 -5.64
CA LEU A 132 -1.96 -18.17 -6.68
C LEU A 132 -3.46 -18.32 -6.39
N LEU A 133 -3.90 -19.48 -5.88
CA LEU A 133 -5.28 -19.71 -5.46
C LEU A 133 -5.71 -18.78 -4.31
N GLY A 134 -4.79 -18.42 -3.41
CA GLY A 134 -5.06 -17.49 -2.32
C GLY A 134 -5.16 -16.01 -2.73
N ARG A 135 -4.61 -15.61 -3.88
CA ARG A 135 -4.51 -14.19 -4.27
C ARG A 135 -5.85 -13.46 -4.47
N PRO A 136 -6.88 -14.06 -5.08
CA PRO A 136 -8.17 -13.40 -5.17
C PRO A 136 -8.76 -13.02 -3.82
N GLN A 137 -8.64 -13.88 -2.81
CA GLN A 137 -9.12 -13.59 -1.46
C GLN A 137 -8.34 -12.43 -0.83
N VAL A 138 -7.02 -12.45 -0.92
CA VAL A 138 -6.16 -11.35 -0.42
C VAL A 138 -6.53 -10.02 -1.08
N PHE A 139 -6.83 -10.02 -2.39
CA PHE A 139 -7.29 -8.83 -3.11
C PHE A 139 -8.62 -8.30 -2.54
N TRP A 140 -9.61 -9.18 -2.38
CA TRP A 140 -10.91 -8.79 -1.87
C TRP A 140 -10.86 -8.35 -0.40
N ASP A 141 -10.04 -9.01 0.43
CA ASP A 141 -9.83 -8.60 1.82
C ASP A 141 -9.24 -7.19 1.90
N GLN A 142 -8.29 -6.86 1.04
CA GLN A 142 -7.72 -5.51 1.00
C GLN A 142 -8.71 -4.47 0.49
N ILE A 143 -9.50 -4.79 -0.54
CA ILE A 143 -10.59 -3.91 -1.01
C ILE A 143 -11.61 -3.70 0.10
N THR A 144 -12.02 -4.77 0.76
CA THR A 144 -12.99 -4.73 1.86
C THR A 144 -12.45 -3.90 3.03
N ASN A 145 -11.21 -4.13 3.43
CA ASN A 145 -10.54 -3.35 4.48
C ASN A 145 -10.42 -1.87 4.10
N PHE A 146 -10.12 -1.57 2.83
CA PHE A 146 -10.06 -0.19 2.34
C PHE A 146 -11.44 0.48 2.35
N LEU A 147 -12.49 -0.24 1.95
CA LEU A 147 -13.87 0.28 1.91
C LEU A 147 -14.48 0.43 3.31
N ASN A 148 -14.13 -0.46 4.23
CA ASN A 148 -14.62 -0.48 5.61
C ASN A 148 -13.70 0.30 6.56
N ARG A 149 -12.61 0.90 6.08
CA ARG A 149 -11.72 1.69 6.91
C ARG A 149 -12.50 2.83 7.54
N GLU A 150 -12.48 2.87 8.87
CA GLU A 150 -13.00 4.02 9.59
C GLU A 150 -12.16 5.26 9.26
N ILE A 151 -12.86 6.35 8.94
CA ILE A 151 -12.21 7.65 8.75
C ILE A 151 -11.72 8.14 10.11
N THR A 152 -10.44 8.47 10.18
CA THR A 152 -9.81 9.01 11.38
C THR A 152 -9.77 10.53 11.34
N LEU A 153 -10.01 11.15 12.50
CA LEU A 153 -10.06 12.58 12.69
C LEU A 153 -9.00 13.05 13.69
N SER A 154 -8.09 13.92 13.25
CA SER A 154 -7.12 14.57 14.12
C SER A 154 -7.63 15.96 14.51
N GLY A 155 -7.77 16.24 15.80
CA GLY A 155 -7.95 17.59 16.30
C GLY A 155 -6.60 18.30 16.42
N TYR A 156 -6.52 19.60 16.11
CA TYR A 156 -5.32 20.36 16.43
C TYR A 156 -5.63 21.79 16.87
N THR A 157 -4.81 22.26 17.78
CA THR A 157 -4.86 23.62 18.31
C THR A 157 -3.47 24.12 18.67
N THR A 158 -3.36 25.40 18.97
CA THR A 158 -2.12 26.04 19.39
C THR A 158 -2.32 26.78 20.71
N THR A 159 -1.26 26.85 21.51
CA THR A 159 -1.27 27.55 22.83
C THR A 159 -0.14 28.54 22.92
N LYS A 160 -0.38 29.61 23.67
CA LYS A 160 0.65 30.55 24.19
C LYS A 160 0.12 31.26 25.40
N ASN A 161 0.71 31.00 26.57
CA ASN A 161 0.35 31.62 27.84
C ASN A 161 -1.16 31.62 28.12
N VAL A 162 -1.80 30.48 27.92
CA VAL A 162 -3.28 30.38 28.02
C VAL A 162 -3.77 30.42 29.47
N ILE A 163 -2.90 30.14 30.44
CA ILE A 163 -3.23 30.27 31.85
C ILE A 163 -3.28 31.76 32.23
N GLU A 164 -2.25 32.54 31.87
CA GLU A 164 -2.21 33.97 32.09
C GLU A 164 -3.36 34.71 31.38
N SER A 165 -3.75 34.22 30.18
CA SER A 165 -4.84 34.79 29.41
C SER A 165 -6.23 34.35 29.86
N ASP A 166 -6.33 33.46 30.86
CA ASP A 166 -7.57 32.89 31.41
C ASP A 166 -8.49 32.27 30.35
N TYR A 167 -7.89 31.62 29.33
CA TYR A 167 -8.63 30.89 28.31
C TYR A 167 -9.16 29.55 28.82
N PRO A 168 -10.33 29.06 28.32
CA PRO A 168 -10.89 27.75 28.67
C PRO A 168 -10.17 26.60 27.93
N TRP A 169 -8.85 26.60 27.94
CA TRP A 169 -8.00 25.73 27.15
C TRP A 169 -8.15 24.25 27.50
N LYS A 170 -8.48 23.93 28.75
CA LYS A 170 -8.72 22.53 29.17
C LYS A 170 -10.00 22.00 28.58
N GLU A 171 -11.05 22.79 28.63
CA GLU A 171 -12.36 22.49 28.07
C GLU A 171 -12.29 22.35 26.55
N SER A 172 -11.52 23.21 25.91
CA SER A 172 -11.26 23.17 24.47
C SER A 172 -10.58 21.84 24.07
N ILE A 173 -9.42 21.52 24.69
CA ILE A 173 -8.71 20.27 24.41
C ILE A 173 -9.58 19.06 24.78
N GLN A 174 -10.29 19.09 25.90
CA GLN A 174 -11.17 18.00 26.32
C GLN A 174 -12.29 17.77 25.30
N SER A 175 -12.85 18.82 24.72
CA SER A 175 -13.88 18.68 23.70
C SER A 175 -13.32 17.98 22.44
N LEU A 176 -12.10 18.33 22.01
CA LEU A 176 -11.43 17.64 20.90
C LEU A 176 -11.19 16.15 21.20
N LEU A 177 -10.72 15.83 22.41
CA LEU A 177 -10.47 14.45 22.83
C LEU A 177 -11.73 13.56 22.82
N CYS A 178 -12.91 14.16 22.96
CA CYS A 178 -14.18 13.43 22.94
C CYS A 178 -14.57 12.90 21.55
N PHE A 179 -14.18 13.58 20.49
CA PHE A 179 -14.61 13.17 19.14
C PHE A 179 -13.48 12.91 18.17
N CYS A 180 -12.24 13.33 18.44
CA CYS A 180 -11.08 13.05 17.62
C CYS A 180 -10.38 11.74 18.04
N ASP A 181 -9.69 11.13 17.09
CA ASP A 181 -8.90 9.92 17.32
C ASP A 181 -7.50 10.25 17.85
N GLU A 182 -6.99 11.45 17.52
CA GLU A 182 -5.82 12.08 18.13
C GLU A 182 -6.03 13.59 18.28
N VAL A 183 -5.34 14.21 19.22
CA VAL A 183 -5.30 15.67 19.40
C VAL A 183 -3.85 16.14 19.45
N VAL A 184 -3.50 17.08 18.59
CA VAL A 184 -2.18 17.68 18.49
C VAL A 184 -2.23 19.10 19.03
N VAL A 185 -1.45 19.39 20.06
CA VAL A 185 -1.30 20.75 20.61
C VAL A 185 0.13 21.23 20.40
N VAL A 186 0.28 22.38 19.78
CA VAL A 186 1.61 23.00 19.60
C VAL A 186 1.68 24.27 20.44
N ASP A 187 2.51 24.23 21.45
CA ASP A 187 2.77 25.37 22.36
C ASP A 187 3.83 26.30 21.76
N GLY A 188 3.56 27.61 21.79
CA GLY A 188 4.41 28.67 21.26
C GLY A 188 5.58 29.08 22.17
N GLY A 189 5.91 28.29 23.18
CA GLY A 189 6.94 28.59 24.17
C GLY A 189 6.36 29.37 25.35
N SER A 190 5.26 28.88 25.93
CA SER A 190 4.65 29.44 27.14
C SER A 190 5.62 29.44 28.33
N ASN A 191 5.44 30.38 29.24
CA ASN A 191 6.24 30.57 30.45
C ASN A 191 5.40 30.84 31.71
N ASP A 192 4.10 30.60 31.63
CA ASP A 192 3.09 30.79 32.68
C ASP A 192 2.63 29.45 33.31
N GLY A 193 3.28 28.33 33.01
CA GLY A 193 2.91 27.00 33.47
C GLY A 193 2.03 26.22 32.50
N THR A 194 1.66 26.79 31.34
CA THR A 194 0.86 26.11 30.30
C THR A 194 1.56 24.87 29.78
N TRP A 195 2.85 24.97 29.41
CA TRP A 195 3.60 23.84 28.85
C TRP A 195 3.70 22.67 29.85
N GLU A 196 4.03 22.94 31.09
CA GLU A 196 4.19 21.94 32.13
C GLU A 196 2.88 21.15 32.37
N GLN A 197 1.74 21.87 32.33
CA GLN A 197 0.43 21.20 32.44
C GLN A 197 0.06 20.38 31.21
N LEU A 198 0.35 20.85 30.00
CA LEU A 198 0.14 20.11 28.76
C LEU A 198 1.00 18.85 28.74
N GLU A 199 2.29 18.95 29.08
CA GLU A 199 3.20 17.81 29.12
C GLU A 199 2.73 16.77 30.16
N ALA A 200 2.36 17.20 31.34
CA ALA A 200 1.80 16.31 32.37
C ALA A 200 0.46 15.67 31.94
N TRP A 201 -0.36 16.34 31.13
CA TRP A 201 -1.61 15.78 30.63
C TRP A 201 -1.34 14.73 29.56
N SER A 202 -0.44 14.99 28.62
CA SER A 202 -0.10 14.05 27.54
C SER A 202 0.49 12.72 28.04
N THR A 203 1.08 12.67 29.24
CA THR A 203 1.55 11.41 29.85
C THR A 203 0.42 10.49 30.31
N ARG A 204 -0.82 10.99 30.43
CA ARG A 204 -1.99 10.26 30.95
C ARG A 204 -3.09 10.07 29.90
N GLU A 205 -3.00 10.80 28.80
CA GLU A 205 -3.99 10.80 27.72
C GLU A 205 -3.31 10.38 26.40
N GLU A 206 -3.49 9.12 26.02
CA GLU A 206 -2.81 8.51 24.87
C GLU A 206 -3.13 9.22 23.54
N LYS A 207 -4.30 9.85 23.44
CA LYS A 207 -4.70 10.59 22.24
C LYS A 207 -4.06 11.98 22.15
N LEU A 208 -3.50 12.50 23.26
CA LEU A 208 -2.97 13.86 23.33
C LEU A 208 -1.47 13.88 23.03
N ARG A 209 -1.10 14.55 21.97
CA ARG A 209 0.30 14.77 21.55
C ARG A 209 0.64 16.24 21.66
N VAL A 210 1.66 16.58 22.45
CA VAL A 210 2.05 17.97 22.69
C VAL A 210 3.46 18.23 22.17
N TYR A 211 3.65 19.41 21.60
CA TYR A 211 4.93 19.85 21.06
C TYR A 211 5.17 21.32 21.45
N GLN A 212 6.41 21.67 21.73
CA GLN A 212 6.76 23.06 22.00
C GLN A 212 7.64 23.63 20.89
N ILE A 213 7.23 24.78 20.34
CA ILE A 213 7.99 25.53 19.33
C ILE A 213 8.08 26.98 19.79
N LYS A 214 9.23 27.34 20.38
CA LYS A 214 9.46 28.69 20.88
C LYS A 214 9.55 29.70 19.74
N ARG A 215 8.82 30.81 19.87
CA ARG A 215 8.82 31.92 18.93
C ARG A 215 8.96 33.25 19.64
N ASP A 216 9.47 34.26 18.94
CA ASP A 216 9.51 35.65 19.44
C ASP A 216 8.17 36.33 19.19
N TRP A 217 7.24 36.20 20.11
CA TRP A 217 5.90 36.78 20.05
C TRP A 217 5.86 38.29 20.19
N ASN A 218 6.97 38.96 20.59
CA ASN A 218 7.07 40.40 20.61
C ASN A 218 7.26 41.01 19.22
N ASN A 219 7.44 40.17 18.19
CA ASN A 219 7.56 40.60 16.82
C ASN A 219 6.19 41.08 16.31
N TYR A 220 6.16 42.19 15.57
CA TYR A 220 4.94 42.75 14.96
C TYR A 220 4.24 41.81 13.94
N ARG A 221 4.85 40.70 13.58
CA ARG A 221 4.29 39.66 12.69
C ARG A 221 3.61 38.50 13.46
N PHE A 222 3.08 38.74 14.64
CA PHE A 222 2.50 37.70 15.47
C PHE A 222 1.43 36.84 14.74
N ALA A 223 0.58 37.47 13.91
CA ALA A 223 -0.45 36.75 13.12
C ALA A 223 0.17 35.76 12.09
N VAL A 224 1.34 36.08 11.55
CA VAL A 224 2.10 35.17 10.69
C VAL A 224 2.62 33.98 11.50
N PHE A 225 3.09 34.26 12.72
CA PHE A 225 3.60 33.20 13.61
C PHE A 225 2.46 32.29 14.09
N ASP A 226 1.28 32.82 14.38
CA ASP A 226 0.12 32.03 14.71
C ASP A 226 -0.27 31.09 13.55
N GLY A 227 -0.39 31.62 12.34
CA GLY A 227 -0.65 30.81 11.16
C GLY A 227 0.43 29.73 10.90
N GLN A 228 1.70 30.06 11.11
CA GLN A 228 2.80 29.08 11.03
C GLN A 228 2.71 28.03 12.14
N GLN A 229 2.30 28.39 13.34
CA GLN A 229 2.11 27.49 14.47
C GLN A 229 1.00 26.48 14.16
N LYS A 230 -0.16 26.98 13.68
CA LYS A 230 -1.28 26.16 13.21
C LYS A 230 -0.89 25.25 12.05
N ALA A 231 -0.06 25.74 11.11
CA ALA A 231 0.44 24.92 10.01
C ALA A 231 1.33 23.76 10.49
N VAL A 232 2.18 24.00 11.48
CA VAL A 232 2.99 22.95 12.10
C VAL A 232 2.09 21.95 12.83
N ALA A 233 1.13 22.39 13.64
CA ALA A 233 0.20 21.51 14.34
C ALA A 233 -0.52 20.58 13.33
N ARG A 234 -1.04 21.15 12.23
CA ARG A 234 -1.67 20.38 11.16
C ARG A 234 -0.72 19.37 10.52
N SER A 235 0.55 19.73 10.32
CA SER A 235 1.53 18.82 9.68
C SER A 235 1.89 17.62 10.55
N LEU A 236 1.64 17.68 11.84
CA LEU A 236 1.87 16.61 12.82
C LEU A 236 0.65 15.68 12.97
N CYS A 237 -0.50 16.05 12.39
CA CYS A 237 -1.69 15.23 12.39
C CYS A 237 -1.54 14.02 11.46
N THR A 238 -2.08 12.88 11.88
CA THR A 238 -2.00 11.60 11.15
C THR A 238 -3.35 11.12 10.61
N GLY A 239 -4.46 11.75 11.04
CA GLY A 239 -5.81 11.41 10.62
C GLY A 239 -6.13 11.75 9.15
N ASP A 240 -7.19 11.16 8.64
CA ASP A 240 -7.68 11.42 7.28
C ASP A 240 -8.21 12.85 7.13
N TRP A 241 -8.76 13.39 8.20
CA TRP A 241 -9.21 14.78 8.31
C TRP A 241 -8.57 15.45 9.51
N CYS A 242 -8.31 16.75 9.38
CA CYS A 242 -7.80 17.58 10.46
C CYS A 242 -8.89 18.61 10.87
N TRP A 243 -9.25 18.59 12.15
CA TRP A 243 -10.14 19.58 12.76
C TRP A 243 -9.29 20.67 13.40
N GLN A 244 -9.33 21.88 12.81
CA GLN A 244 -8.72 23.05 13.44
C GLN A 244 -9.71 23.67 14.43
N MET A 245 -9.23 24.02 15.61
CA MET A 245 -9.99 24.74 16.62
C MET A 245 -9.09 25.72 17.35
N ASP A 246 -9.56 26.91 17.61
CA ASP A 246 -8.84 27.85 18.46
C ASP A 246 -9.00 27.45 19.91
N ILE A 247 -8.03 27.86 20.77
CA ILE A 247 -7.93 27.31 22.13
C ILE A 247 -9.01 27.79 23.10
N ASP A 248 -9.80 28.77 22.68
CA ASP A 248 -10.95 29.33 23.39
C ASP A 248 -12.30 28.85 22.81
N GLU A 249 -12.26 27.92 21.86
CA GLU A 249 -13.45 27.31 21.25
C GLU A 249 -13.71 25.92 21.84
N VAL A 250 -14.98 25.48 21.77
CA VAL A 250 -15.41 24.13 22.14
C VAL A 250 -16.43 23.60 21.13
N VAL A 251 -16.43 22.30 20.91
CA VAL A 251 -17.51 21.63 20.17
C VAL A 251 -18.53 21.15 21.20
N HIS A 252 -19.82 21.44 20.94
CA HIS A 252 -20.90 21.01 21.83
C HIS A 252 -21.04 19.47 21.77
N GLU A 253 -21.24 18.82 22.92
CA GLU A 253 -21.29 17.35 23.04
C GLU A 253 -22.37 16.70 22.17
N ASN A 254 -23.47 17.37 21.90
CA ASN A 254 -24.53 16.90 21.00
C ASN A 254 -24.12 16.87 19.51
N ASP A 255 -22.96 17.44 19.18
CA ASP A 255 -22.48 17.54 17.80
C ASP A 255 -21.32 16.58 17.49
N TYR A 256 -20.73 15.92 18.49
CA TYR A 256 -19.61 15.00 18.28
C TYR A 256 -19.90 13.91 17.23
N GLU A 257 -21.03 13.22 17.34
CA GLU A 257 -21.41 12.19 16.37
C GLU A 257 -21.79 12.78 15.00
N LYS A 258 -22.31 14.02 14.96
CA LYS A 258 -22.58 14.72 13.69
C LYS A 258 -21.29 15.03 12.95
N VAL A 259 -20.24 15.48 13.67
CA VAL A 259 -18.92 15.75 13.10
C VAL A 259 -18.32 14.48 12.52
N LYS A 260 -18.30 13.38 13.26
CA LYS A 260 -17.81 12.09 12.79
C LYS A 260 -18.58 11.60 11.55
N LYS A 261 -19.89 11.73 11.56
CA LYS A 261 -20.73 11.37 10.41
C LYS A 261 -20.43 12.25 9.20
N LEU A 262 -20.27 13.57 9.41
CA LEU A 262 -19.89 14.49 8.34
C LEU A 262 -18.55 14.10 7.73
N ALA A 263 -17.53 13.86 8.53
CA ALA A 263 -16.20 13.47 8.05
C ALA A 263 -16.24 12.21 7.16
N ARG A 264 -17.10 11.24 7.49
CA ARG A 264 -17.31 10.01 6.69
C ARG A 264 -18.02 10.28 5.36
N GLN A 265 -18.86 11.32 5.28
CA GLN A 265 -19.70 11.62 4.11
C GLN A 265 -19.08 12.61 3.15
N ILE A 266 -18.03 13.33 3.55
CA ILE A 266 -17.39 14.34 2.71
C ILE A 266 -16.72 13.65 1.50
N PRO A 267 -17.03 14.08 0.26
CA PRO A 267 -16.37 13.54 -0.93
C PRO A 267 -14.86 13.78 -0.90
N LYS A 268 -14.07 12.81 -1.35
CA LYS A 268 -12.58 12.92 -1.39
C LYS A 268 -12.04 14.10 -2.20
N SER A 269 -12.85 14.67 -3.09
CA SER A 269 -12.51 15.88 -3.84
C SER A 269 -12.54 17.16 -3.01
N VAL A 270 -13.29 17.17 -1.89
CA VAL A 270 -13.35 18.31 -0.97
C VAL A 270 -12.05 18.36 -0.16
N LYS A 271 -11.46 19.55 -0.08
CA LYS A 271 -10.18 19.77 0.63
C LYS A 271 -10.34 20.58 1.91
N LEU A 272 -11.42 21.30 2.03
CA LEU A 272 -11.72 22.16 3.18
C LEU A 272 -13.23 22.22 3.40
N VAL A 273 -13.63 22.17 4.66
CA VAL A 273 -15.01 22.42 5.11
C VAL A 273 -14.95 23.49 6.19
N CYS A 274 -15.77 24.52 6.03
CA CYS A 274 -15.94 25.55 7.06
C CYS A 274 -17.27 25.30 7.78
N LEU A 275 -17.22 25.37 9.11
CA LEU A 275 -18.41 25.23 9.96
C LEU A 275 -18.72 26.59 10.61
N PRO A 276 -19.99 26.88 10.90
CA PRO A 276 -20.37 28.09 11.60
C PRO A 276 -19.93 28.01 13.07
N ILE A 277 -19.44 29.13 13.58
CA ILE A 277 -19.13 29.34 15.00
C ILE A 277 -20.25 30.18 15.61
N ILE A 278 -20.63 29.89 16.84
CA ILE A 278 -21.58 30.66 17.62
C ILE A 278 -20.78 31.33 18.74
N ASP A 279 -20.78 32.66 18.71
CA ASP A 279 -20.18 33.48 19.76
C ASP A 279 -21.15 33.65 20.93
N TYR A 280 -20.72 33.35 22.14
CA TYR A 280 -21.45 33.60 23.38
C TYR A 280 -20.80 34.79 24.09
N TRP A 281 -21.55 35.84 24.34
CA TRP A 281 -21.14 37.05 25.04
C TRP A 281 -21.55 37.03 26.51
#